data_938dfca4e1bd68159da4032e10098b5b
#
_entry.id   938dfca4e1bd68159da4032e10098b5b
#
_cell.length_a   1.000
_cell.length_b   1.000
_cell.length_c   1.000
_cell.angle_alpha   90.00
_cell.angle_beta   90.00
_cell.angle_gamma   90.00
#
_symmetry.space_group_name_H-M   'P 1'
#
loop_
_entity.id
_entity.type
_entity.pdbx_description
1 polymer ?
#
loop_
_entity_poly.entity_id
_entity_poly.type
_entity_poly.pdbx_seq_one_letter_code
_entity_poly.pdbx_strand_id
1 'polypeptide(L)'
;MFSHEMGPFACIQLGAQGAAGQWRKAARLCRHLTPLIELHPAQRALMLALGGSERLLLGDDPLAADAPEEVWPLLGKALAQQLAERSVAGSTIGLGPTRTLAWLAALPDATMRVALPGERQTFLAGLPVAALLATPDAAEIASLVEIVAALEEGGIRTLGQAQRLTADTLARRFGLAGAAFVALAAGDDLRPLHPRIAAPWMGARLAFEPPVAAEQLTVALAPLAEKLALTLAGRELAAGKIALALESETGKRMQAARRLAHPLGTTRALLDAAERLLVGLLAPVADMPDMPAAPAAPDVDLPAAGERYITLRLRVGGLRQATAEQRRLWAAEQQRAGAERVERLAAALRAFQASKHADALLRAEAHAPDAVLPEERYRLAPRSP
;
A
#
# COMPACT_ATOMS: atom_id res chain seq x y z
N MET A 1 3.33 -8.64 31.00
CA MET A 1 2.22 -7.79 31.44
C MET A 1 2.25 -6.55 30.56
N PHE A 2 1.72 -6.66 29.34
CA PHE A 2 1.62 -5.54 28.39
C PHE A 2 0.13 -5.25 28.23
N SER A 3 -0.40 -4.43 29.14
CA SER A 3 -1.68 -3.76 28.91
C SER A 3 -1.43 -2.69 27.83
N HIS A 4 -1.40 -3.11 26.59
CA HIS A 4 -1.56 -2.16 25.52
C HIS A 4 -3.04 -1.79 25.52
N GLU A 5 -3.32 -0.58 25.94
CA GLU A 5 -4.49 0.19 25.55
C GLU A 5 -4.44 0.31 24.02
N MET A 6 -4.76 -0.80 23.35
CA MET A 6 -5.01 -0.76 21.93
C MET A 6 -6.31 0.02 21.78
N GLY A 7 -6.25 1.18 21.16
CA GLY A 7 -7.42 1.97 20.80
C GLY A 7 -8.41 1.13 19.98
N PRO A 8 -9.57 1.70 19.62
CA PRO A 8 -10.62 0.92 18.99
C PRO A 8 -10.19 0.29 17.69
N PHE A 9 -10.66 -0.93 17.46
CA PHE A 9 -10.73 -1.48 16.12
C PHE A 9 -11.96 -0.92 15.41
N ALA A 10 -11.84 -0.68 14.12
CA ALA A 10 -12.97 -0.33 13.27
C ALA A 10 -13.12 -1.37 12.15
N CYS A 11 -14.32 -1.89 11.97
CA CYS A 11 -14.69 -2.68 10.82
C CYS A 11 -15.58 -1.85 9.89
N ILE A 12 -15.22 -1.77 8.62
CA ILE A 12 -16.02 -1.14 7.58
C ILE A 12 -16.49 -2.24 6.64
N GLN A 13 -17.78 -2.51 6.61
CA GLN A 13 -18.37 -3.42 5.63
C GLN A 13 -19.01 -2.62 4.51
N LEU A 14 -18.69 -2.98 3.27
CA LEU A 14 -19.24 -2.34 2.07
C LEU A 14 -20.46 -3.14 1.57
N GLY A 15 -21.57 -2.46 1.41
CA GLY A 15 -22.81 -3.08 0.92
C GLY A 15 -22.64 -3.78 -0.44
N ALA A 16 -23.51 -4.74 -0.72
CA ALA A 16 -23.45 -5.57 -1.92
C ALA A 16 -23.53 -4.76 -3.24
N GLN A 17 -24.18 -3.60 -3.21
CA GLN A 17 -24.38 -2.73 -4.38
C GLN A 17 -23.16 -1.84 -4.71
N GLY A 18 -22.11 -1.84 -3.86
CA GLY A 18 -20.93 -1.01 -4.09
C GLY A 18 -20.10 -1.51 -5.26
N ALA A 19 -19.87 -0.66 -6.27
CA ALA A 19 -18.99 -0.95 -7.39
C ALA A 19 -17.56 -1.32 -6.92
N ALA A 20 -16.83 -2.12 -7.70
CA ALA A 20 -15.44 -2.49 -7.39
C ALA A 20 -14.54 -1.28 -7.12
N GLY A 21 -14.91 -0.10 -7.65
CA GLY A 21 -14.22 1.17 -7.38
C GLY A 21 -14.37 1.67 -5.94
N GLN A 22 -15.50 1.41 -5.26
CA GLN A 22 -15.71 1.84 -3.87
C GLN A 22 -14.79 1.13 -2.89
N TRP A 23 -14.55 -0.17 -3.07
CA TRP A 23 -13.57 -0.93 -2.29
C TRP A 23 -12.18 -0.31 -2.33
N ARG A 24 -11.71 0.05 -3.55
CA ARG A 24 -10.40 0.68 -3.72
C ARG A 24 -10.34 2.07 -3.09
N LYS A 25 -11.43 2.84 -3.18
CA LYS A 25 -11.54 4.17 -2.56
C LYS A 25 -11.48 4.05 -1.04
N ALA A 26 -12.30 3.17 -0.44
CA ALA A 26 -12.31 2.92 0.99
C ALA A 26 -10.93 2.45 1.50
N ALA A 27 -10.33 1.44 0.85
CA ALA A 27 -9.02 0.95 1.23
C ALA A 27 -7.90 2.01 1.09
N ARG A 28 -8.01 2.92 0.12
CA ARG A 28 -7.06 4.03 -0.05
C ARG A 28 -7.23 5.06 1.06
N LEU A 29 -8.46 5.44 1.37
CA LEU A 29 -8.76 6.36 2.48
C LEU A 29 -8.21 5.81 3.79
N CYS A 30 -8.57 4.59 4.13
CA CYS A 30 -8.16 3.97 5.39
C CYS A 30 -6.64 3.88 5.55
N ARG A 31 -5.88 3.72 4.47
CA ARG A 31 -4.40 3.74 4.50
C ARG A 31 -3.80 5.11 4.85
N HIS A 32 -4.53 6.19 4.68
CA HIS A 32 -4.09 7.50 5.14
C HIS A 32 -4.36 7.69 6.64
N LEU A 33 -5.32 6.96 7.19
CA LEU A 33 -5.69 7.04 8.60
C LEU A 33 -4.80 6.16 9.49
N THR A 34 -4.54 4.94 9.04
CA THR A 34 -3.70 3.98 9.79
C THR A 34 -2.96 3.04 8.84
N PRO A 35 -1.70 2.67 9.14
CA PRO A 35 -1.00 1.61 8.41
C PRO A 35 -1.53 0.21 8.75
N LEU A 36 -2.23 0.07 9.90
CA LEU A 36 -2.71 -1.20 10.41
C LEU A 36 -4.10 -1.53 9.84
N ILE A 37 -4.13 -1.98 8.59
CA ILE A 37 -5.35 -2.36 7.87
C ILE A 37 -5.26 -3.80 7.42
N GLU A 38 -6.27 -4.57 7.75
CA GLU A 38 -6.51 -5.90 7.21
C GLU A 38 -7.65 -5.86 6.19
N LEU A 39 -7.45 -6.51 5.04
CA LEU A 39 -8.41 -6.51 3.94
C LEU A 39 -9.08 -7.87 3.86
N HIS A 40 -10.41 -7.89 3.90
CA HIS A 40 -11.25 -9.07 3.74
C HIS A 40 -12.06 -8.99 2.44
N PRO A 41 -11.48 -9.31 1.26
CA PRO A 41 -12.14 -9.10 -0.02
C PRO A 41 -13.41 -9.95 -0.20
N ALA A 42 -13.41 -11.17 0.32
CA ALA A 42 -14.55 -12.08 0.23
C ALA A 42 -15.79 -11.53 0.95
N GLN A 43 -15.59 -10.93 2.12
CA GLN A 43 -16.64 -10.31 2.94
C GLN A 43 -16.83 -8.83 2.60
N ARG A 44 -16.03 -8.28 1.69
CA ARG A 44 -16.01 -6.84 1.35
C ARG A 44 -15.85 -5.95 2.57
N ALA A 45 -15.01 -6.36 3.50
CA ALA A 45 -14.78 -5.69 4.75
C ALA A 45 -13.31 -5.25 4.91
N LEU A 46 -13.13 -4.14 5.62
CA LEU A 46 -11.85 -3.57 6.02
C LEU A 46 -11.80 -3.56 7.54
N MET A 47 -10.75 -4.11 8.11
CA MET A 47 -10.50 -4.03 9.56
C MET A 47 -9.33 -3.10 9.80
N LEU A 48 -9.49 -2.14 10.70
CA LEU A 48 -8.49 -1.13 11.04
C LEU A 48 -8.21 -1.16 12.54
N ALA A 49 -6.96 -0.93 12.94
CA ALA A 49 -6.63 -0.49 14.28
C ALA A 49 -6.51 1.04 14.27
N LEU A 50 -7.33 1.72 15.05
CA LEU A 50 -7.38 3.19 15.08
C LEU A 50 -6.56 3.80 16.22
N GLY A 51 -5.99 3.00 17.11
CA GLY A 51 -5.12 3.48 18.18
C GLY A 51 -3.99 4.35 17.63
N GLY A 52 -3.87 5.58 18.13
CA GLY A 52 -2.94 6.59 17.65
C GLY A 52 -3.38 7.34 16.38
N SER A 53 -4.56 7.03 15.83
CA SER A 53 -5.10 7.73 14.65
C SER A 53 -6.20 8.75 15.00
N GLU A 54 -6.49 8.91 16.28
CA GLU A 54 -7.56 9.78 16.79
C GLU A 54 -7.39 11.23 16.32
N ARG A 55 -6.16 11.75 16.40
CA ARG A 55 -5.84 13.11 15.96
C ARG A 55 -6.05 13.33 14.46
N LEU A 56 -5.83 12.30 13.64
CA LEU A 56 -6.04 12.38 12.18
C LEU A 56 -7.52 12.43 11.83
N LEU A 57 -8.38 11.87 12.68
CA LEU A 57 -9.82 11.82 12.47
C LEU A 57 -10.55 12.98 13.11
N LEU A 58 -10.15 13.38 14.32
CA LEU A 58 -10.85 14.36 15.14
C LEU A 58 -10.15 15.74 15.20
N GLY A 59 -8.91 15.85 14.66
CA GLY A 59 -8.09 17.06 14.81
C GLY A 59 -7.42 17.12 16.19
N ASP A 60 -6.94 18.34 16.53
CA ASP A 60 -6.22 18.58 17.79
C ASP A 60 -7.16 18.84 18.99
N ASP A 61 -8.41 18.37 18.96
CA ASP A 61 -9.36 18.57 20.06
C ASP A 61 -8.92 17.75 21.29
N PRO A 62 -8.70 18.41 22.44
CA PRO A 62 -8.14 17.77 23.63
C PRO A 62 -9.09 16.79 24.34
N LEU A 63 -10.35 16.65 23.90
CA LEU A 63 -11.32 15.70 24.46
C LEU A 63 -10.96 14.24 24.22
N ALA A 64 -9.91 13.96 23.44
CA ALA A 64 -9.65 12.62 22.90
C ALA A 64 -8.89 11.66 23.83
N ALA A 65 -8.46 12.05 25.04
CA ALA A 65 -7.46 11.24 25.73
C ALA A 65 -8.00 10.23 26.75
N ASP A 66 -9.12 10.52 27.48
CA ASP A 66 -9.41 9.78 28.71
C ASP A 66 -10.76 9.06 28.79
N ALA A 67 -11.67 9.21 27.81
CA ALA A 67 -12.99 8.59 27.87
C ALA A 67 -13.37 7.89 26.55
N PRO A 68 -13.11 6.56 26.40
CA PRO A 68 -13.49 5.79 25.21
C PRO A 68 -14.96 5.96 24.83
N GLU A 69 -15.83 6.13 25.82
CA GLU A 69 -17.26 6.27 25.66
C GLU A 69 -17.67 7.51 24.88
N GLU A 70 -16.94 8.59 25.01
CA GLU A 70 -17.17 9.85 24.28
C GLU A 70 -16.45 9.87 22.94
N VAL A 71 -15.22 9.35 22.90
CA VAL A 71 -14.33 9.43 21.74
C VAL A 71 -14.71 8.48 20.62
N TRP A 72 -15.03 7.23 20.93
CA TRP A 72 -15.29 6.21 19.90
C TRP A 72 -16.49 6.53 19.02
N PRO A 73 -17.63 7.01 19.55
CA PRO A 73 -18.73 7.47 18.70
C PRO A 73 -18.34 8.62 17.76
N LEU A 74 -17.45 9.53 18.21
CA LEU A 74 -16.94 10.63 17.37
C LEU A 74 -16.03 10.11 16.26
N LEU A 75 -15.13 9.16 16.59
CA LEU A 75 -14.28 8.50 15.59
C LEU A 75 -15.13 7.81 14.51
N GLY A 76 -16.17 7.11 14.90
CA GLY A 76 -17.09 6.44 13.99
C GLY A 76 -17.79 7.43 13.06
N LYS A 77 -18.28 8.54 13.60
CA LYS A 77 -18.92 9.62 12.82
C LYS A 77 -17.93 10.26 11.84
N ALA A 78 -16.73 10.61 12.29
CA ALA A 78 -15.69 11.18 11.45
C ALA A 78 -15.29 10.23 10.32
N LEU A 79 -15.15 8.94 10.61
CA LEU A 79 -14.87 7.91 9.61
C LEU A 79 -16.00 7.78 8.60
N ALA A 80 -17.27 7.77 9.05
CA ALA A 80 -18.45 7.74 8.19
C ALA A 80 -18.49 8.96 7.25
N GLN A 81 -18.23 10.15 7.78
CA GLN A 81 -18.20 11.38 7.01
C GLN A 81 -17.10 11.33 5.94
N GLN A 82 -15.89 10.93 6.29
CA GLN A 82 -14.79 10.81 5.32
C GLN A 82 -15.06 9.79 4.21
N LEU A 83 -15.75 8.69 4.51
CA LEU A 83 -16.18 7.72 3.50
C LEU A 83 -17.22 8.32 2.57
N ALA A 84 -18.21 9.04 3.12
CA ALA A 84 -19.26 9.70 2.33
C ALA A 84 -18.70 10.79 1.40
N GLU A 85 -17.77 11.64 1.87
CA GLU A 85 -17.08 12.66 1.07
C GLU A 85 -16.34 12.06 -0.13
N ARG A 86 -15.92 10.81 -0.04
CA ARG A 86 -15.27 10.10 -1.14
C ARG A 86 -16.19 9.19 -1.95
N SER A 87 -17.47 9.41 -1.81
CA SER A 87 -18.52 8.65 -2.51
C SER A 87 -18.45 7.14 -2.26
N VAL A 88 -18.12 6.74 -1.03
CA VAL A 88 -18.25 5.37 -0.54
C VAL A 88 -19.59 5.26 0.19
N ALA A 89 -20.64 4.97 -0.56
CA ALA A 89 -22.00 4.87 -0.01
C ALA A 89 -22.32 3.43 0.42
N GLY A 90 -23.32 3.30 1.33
CA GLY A 90 -23.84 1.99 1.75
C GLY A 90 -22.85 1.16 2.56
N SER A 91 -21.92 1.81 3.25
CA SER A 91 -21.03 1.15 4.20
C SER A 91 -21.64 1.15 5.59
N THR A 92 -21.44 0.04 6.33
CA THR A 92 -21.69 -0.04 7.77
C THR A 92 -20.35 0.02 8.52
N ILE A 93 -20.35 0.67 9.68
CA ILE A 93 -19.16 0.87 10.48
C ILE A 93 -19.40 0.33 11.87
N GLY A 94 -18.54 -0.57 12.31
CA GLY A 94 -18.53 -1.08 13.67
C GLY A 94 -17.23 -0.70 14.37
N LEU A 95 -17.31 -0.19 15.59
CA LEU A 95 -16.17 0.02 16.45
C LEU A 95 -16.24 -0.89 17.68
N GLY A 96 -15.09 -1.33 18.16
CA GLY A 96 -15.02 -2.19 19.35
C GLY A 96 -13.59 -2.34 19.85
N PRO A 97 -13.43 -2.78 21.12
CA PRO A 97 -12.12 -3.00 21.74
C PRO A 97 -11.36 -4.21 21.15
N THR A 98 -12.06 -5.08 20.44
CA THR A 98 -11.47 -6.24 19.76
C THR A 98 -11.95 -6.32 18.31
N ARG A 99 -11.23 -7.07 17.49
CA ARG A 99 -11.58 -7.33 16.08
C ARG A 99 -12.98 -7.93 15.94
N THR A 100 -13.27 -8.93 16.75
CA THR A 100 -14.58 -9.61 16.75
C THR A 100 -15.70 -8.65 17.10
N LEU A 101 -15.53 -7.82 18.14
CA LEU A 101 -16.56 -6.84 18.54
C LEU A 101 -16.76 -5.77 17.47
N ALA A 102 -15.69 -5.25 16.87
CA ALA A 102 -15.80 -4.31 15.76
C ALA A 102 -16.51 -4.92 14.55
N TRP A 103 -16.24 -6.21 14.26
CA TRP A 103 -16.92 -6.91 13.17
C TRP A 103 -18.41 -7.09 13.44
N LEU A 104 -18.76 -7.59 14.62
CA LEU A 104 -20.14 -7.79 15.02
C LEU A 104 -20.93 -6.47 15.09
N ALA A 105 -20.26 -5.39 15.46
CA ALA A 105 -20.85 -4.06 15.43
C ALA A 105 -21.09 -3.54 14.02
N ALA A 106 -20.33 -4.02 13.02
CA ALA A 106 -20.49 -3.64 11.61
C ALA A 106 -21.57 -4.45 10.86
N LEU A 107 -22.22 -5.42 11.51
CA LEU A 107 -23.30 -6.19 10.86
C LEU A 107 -24.42 -5.26 10.39
N PRO A 108 -25.15 -5.60 9.28
CA PRO A 108 -25.94 -4.65 8.49
C PRO A 108 -27.25 -4.14 9.10
N ASP A 109 -27.39 -4.21 10.42
CA ASP A 109 -28.61 -3.70 11.10
C ASP A 109 -28.60 -2.18 11.31
N ALA A 110 -27.46 -1.54 11.25
CA ALA A 110 -27.30 -0.09 11.42
C ALA A 110 -26.10 0.44 10.64
N THR A 111 -26.15 1.71 10.25
CA THR A 111 -25.05 2.37 9.51
C THR A 111 -23.78 2.49 10.35
N MET A 112 -23.93 2.65 11.66
CA MET A 112 -22.81 2.73 12.60
C MET A 112 -23.22 2.19 13.97
N ARG A 113 -22.38 1.35 14.57
CA ARG A 113 -22.53 0.86 15.94
C ARG A 113 -21.19 0.85 16.65
N VAL A 114 -21.23 1.09 17.95
CA VAL A 114 -20.04 1.11 18.80
C VAL A 114 -20.27 0.11 19.95
N ALA A 115 -19.36 -0.86 20.08
CA ALA A 115 -19.31 -1.75 21.24
C ALA A 115 -18.28 -1.19 22.23
N LEU A 116 -18.74 -0.49 23.24
CA LEU A 116 -17.86 0.10 24.25
C LEU A 116 -17.25 -0.98 25.17
N PRO A 117 -16.03 -0.77 25.71
CA PRO A 117 -15.40 -1.76 26.60
C PRO A 117 -16.27 -2.12 27.80
N GLY A 118 -16.91 -1.13 28.44
CA GLY A 118 -17.79 -1.32 29.59
C GLY A 118 -19.13 -2.00 29.27
N GLU A 119 -19.59 -1.93 28.02
CA GLU A 119 -20.88 -2.45 27.58
C GLU A 119 -20.76 -3.76 26.79
N ARG A 120 -19.58 -4.36 26.71
CA ARG A 120 -19.30 -5.55 25.90
C ARG A 120 -20.32 -6.68 26.12
N GLN A 121 -20.61 -7.02 27.37
CA GLN A 121 -21.54 -8.10 27.68
C GLN A 121 -22.96 -7.79 27.23
N THR A 122 -23.44 -6.58 27.49
CA THR A 122 -24.76 -6.11 27.08
C THR A 122 -24.89 -6.11 25.56
N PHE A 123 -23.85 -5.63 24.87
CA PHE A 123 -23.81 -5.63 23.40
C PHE A 123 -23.90 -7.03 22.80
N LEU A 124 -23.17 -8.00 23.35
CA LEU A 124 -23.15 -9.38 22.86
C LEU A 124 -24.40 -10.15 23.24
N ALA A 125 -25.02 -9.86 24.38
CA ALA A 125 -26.08 -10.66 24.97
C ALA A 125 -27.28 -10.87 24.01
N GLY A 126 -27.62 -9.86 23.22
CA GLY A 126 -28.73 -9.89 22.26
C GLY A 126 -28.37 -10.46 20.88
N LEU A 127 -27.11 -10.64 20.57
CA LEU A 127 -26.70 -11.12 19.25
C LEU A 127 -26.91 -12.63 19.11
N PRO A 128 -27.38 -13.10 17.92
CA PRO A 128 -27.51 -14.54 17.67
C PRO A 128 -26.13 -15.20 17.62
N VAL A 129 -26.04 -16.46 18.05
CA VAL A 129 -24.78 -17.23 17.98
C VAL A 129 -24.28 -17.35 16.54
N ALA A 130 -25.19 -17.43 15.58
CA ALA A 130 -24.88 -17.47 14.15
C ALA A 130 -24.17 -16.20 13.65
N ALA A 131 -24.23 -15.08 14.38
CA ALA A 131 -23.50 -13.86 14.01
C ALA A 131 -21.98 -14.08 13.94
N LEU A 132 -21.44 -15.02 14.69
CA LEU A 132 -20.02 -15.39 14.62
C LEU A 132 -19.64 -16.02 13.28
N LEU A 133 -20.57 -16.65 12.56
CA LEU A 133 -20.32 -17.22 11.23
C LEU A 133 -20.06 -16.13 10.16
N ALA A 134 -20.50 -14.91 10.41
CA ALA A 134 -20.24 -13.78 9.53
C ALA A 134 -18.83 -13.19 9.72
N THR A 135 -18.11 -13.57 10.77
CA THR A 135 -16.73 -13.10 11.01
C THR A 135 -15.76 -13.79 10.05
N PRO A 136 -14.62 -13.16 9.67
CA PRO A 136 -13.61 -13.81 8.84
C PRO A 136 -13.03 -15.05 9.51
N ASP A 137 -13.13 -15.11 10.82
CA ASP A 137 -12.62 -16.18 11.67
C ASP A 137 -13.40 -17.49 11.52
N ALA A 138 -14.62 -17.41 11.00
CA ALA A 138 -15.43 -18.60 10.72
C ALA A 138 -14.73 -19.59 9.77
N ALA A 139 -13.88 -19.09 8.87
CA ALA A 139 -13.10 -19.93 7.97
C ALA A 139 -11.85 -20.55 8.64
N GLU A 140 -11.38 -19.94 9.75
CA GLU A 140 -10.18 -20.39 10.47
C GLU A 140 -10.51 -21.41 11.56
N ILE A 141 -11.74 -21.38 12.08
CA ILE A 141 -12.22 -22.31 13.10
C ILE A 141 -12.98 -23.44 12.40
N ALA A 142 -12.29 -24.52 12.11
CA ALA A 142 -12.79 -25.63 11.28
C ALA A 142 -14.16 -26.21 11.72
N SER A 143 -14.53 -26.06 12.99
CA SER A 143 -15.79 -26.59 13.54
C SER A 143 -16.77 -25.50 13.97
N LEU A 144 -16.57 -24.21 13.59
CA LEU A 144 -17.45 -23.15 14.06
C LEU A 144 -18.92 -23.34 13.63
N VAL A 145 -19.13 -23.78 12.39
CA VAL A 145 -20.47 -24.08 11.86
C VAL A 145 -21.13 -25.20 12.67
N GLU A 146 -20.38 -26.28 12.96
CA GLU A 146 -20.87 -27.41 13.75
C GLU A 146 -21.18 -27.00 15.21
N ILE A 147 -20.34 -26.16 15.81
CA ILE A 147 -20.55 -25.64 17.15
C ILE A 147 -21.84 -24.83 17.19
N VAL A 148 -22.00 -23.89 16.26
CA VAL A 148 -23.19 -23.04 16.18
C VAL A 148 -24.45 -23.89 15.99
N ALA A 149 -24.45 -24.84 15.06
CA ALA A 149 -25.57 -25.75 14.82
C ALA A 149 -25.93 -26.56 16.09
N ALA A 150 -24.95 -27.13 16.77
CA ALA A 150 -25.18 -27.90 17.99
C ALA A 150 -25.70 -27.06 19.16
N LEU A 151 -25.30 -25.77 19.23
CA LEU A 151 -25.83 -24.84 20.25
C LEU A 151 -27.29 -24.47 19.94
N GLU A 152 -27.62 -24.20 18.70
CA GLU A 152 -28.99 -23.89 18.27
C GLU A 152 -29.93 -25.07 18.48
N GLU A 153 -29.51 -26.30 18.17
CA GLU A 153 -30.22 -27.54 18.48
C GLU A 153 -30.43 -27.72 20.00
N GLY A 154 -29.43 -27.31 20.82
CA GLY A 154 -29.52 -27.30 22.28
C GLY A 154 -30.33 -26.14 22.85
N GLY A 155 -30.95 -25.30 22.00
CA GLY A 155 -31.77 -24.16 22.43
C GLY A 155 -30.98 -22.90 22.81
N ILE A 156 -29.66 -22.88 22.59
CA ILE A 156 -28.78 -21.74 22.83
C ILE A 156 -28.70 -20.91 21.55
N ARG A 157 -29.46 -19.83 21.50
CA ARG A 157 -29.64 -19.02 20.29
C ARG A 157 -28.88 -17.68 20.30
N THR A 158 -28.51 -17.21 21.50
CA THR A 158 -27.81 -15.92 21.65
C THR A 158 -26.43 -16.07 22.23
N LEU A 159 -25.53 -15.12 21.93
CA LEU A 159 -24.19 -15.08 22.53
C LEU A 159 -24.25 -14.93 24.06
N GLY A 160 -25.23 -14.19 24.58
CA GLY A 160 -25.42 -14.08 26.03
C GLY A 160 -25.78 -15.41 26.71
N GLN A 161 -26.50 -16.29 26.03
CA GLN A 161 -26.75 -17.65 26.50
C GLN A 161 -25.46 -18.49 26.40
N ALA A 162 -24.73 -18.38 25.29
CA ALA A 162 -23.50 -19.11 25.06
C ALA A 162 -22.38 -18.73 26.05
N GLN A 163 -22.31 -17.48 26.51
CA GLN A 163 -21.37 -17.03 27.52
C GLN A 163 -21.50 -17.72 28.89
N ARG A 164 -22.63 -18.36 29.13
CA ARG A 164 -22.85 -19.16 30.37
C ARG A 164 -22.18 -20.54 30.30
N LEU A 165 -21.74 -20.96 29.10
CA LEU A 165 -21.02 -22.21 28.91
C LEU A 165 -19.55 -22.03 29.29
N THR A 166 -19.00 -23.05 29.93
CA THR A 166 -17.56 -23.05 30.24
C THR A 166 -16.74 -23.55 29.05
N ALA A 167 -15.50 -23.08 28.96
CA ALA A 167 -14.56 -23.57 27.95
C ALA A 167 -14.38 -25.09 28.02
N ASP A 168 -14.34 -25.68 29.20
CA ASP A 168 -14.23 -27.13 29.40
C ASP A 168 -15.41 -27.89 28.82
N THR A 169 -16.63 -27.36 28.96
CA THR A 169 -17.84 -28.01 28.42
C THR A 169 -17.78 -28.13 26.91
N LEU A 170 -17.41 -27.06 26.22
CA LEU A 170 -17.29 -27.08 24.75
C LEU A 170 -16.00 -27.75 24.29
N ALA A 171 -14.90 -27.65 25.02
CA ALA A 171 -13.66 -28.30 24.68
C ALA A 171 -13.76 -29.84 24.74
N ARG A 172 -14.55 -30.39 25.64
CA ARG A 172 -14.83 -31.85 25.70
C ARG A 172 -15.50 -32.37 24.45
N ARG A 173 -16.36 -31.58 23.79
CA ARG A 173 -17.10 -31.98 22.62
C ARG A 173 -16.41 -31.58 21.30
N PHE A 174 -15.80 -30.41 21.28
CA PHE A 174 -15.25 -29.78 20.05
C PHE A 174 -13.74 -29.48 20.12
N GLY A 175 -13.07 -29.96 21.17
CA GLY A 175 -11.64 -29.75 21.33
C GLY A 175 -11.25 -28.27 21.45
N LEU A 176 -10.13 -27.89 20.88
CA LEU A 176 -9.63 -26.51 20.89
C LEU A 176 -10.59 -25.51 20.23
N ALA A 177 -11.36 -25.95 19.24
CA ALA A 177 -12.35 -25.10 18.57
C ALA A 177 -13.46 -24.66 19.52
N GLY A 178 -13.89 -25.54 20.46
CA GLY A 178 -14.86 -25.20 21.50
C GLY A 178 -14.34 -24.16 22.47
N ALA A 179 -13.07 -24.26 22.89
CA ALA A 179 -12.44 -23.26 23.74
C ALA A 179 -12.31 -21.90 23.01
N ALA A 180 -11.90 -21.90 21.74
CA ALA A 180 -11.81 -20.71 20.91
C ALA A 180 -13.19 -20.04 20.72
N PHE A 181 -14.25 -20.85 20.52
CA PHE A 181 -15.61 -20.33 20.43
C PHE A 181 -16.02 -19.55 21.70
N VAL A 182 -15.72 -20.06 22.89
CA VAL A 182 -16.08 -19.39 24.17
C VAL A 182 -15.38 -18.02 24.24
N ALA A 183 -14.11 -17.94 23.86
CA ALA A 183 -13.39 -16.68 23.84
C ALA A 183 -14.02 -15.69 22.85
N LEU A 184 -14.39 -16.13 21.65
CA LEU A 184 -15.08 -15.28 20.67
C LEU A 184 -16.47 -14.84 21.13
N ALA A 185 -17.24 -15.76 21.74
CA ALA A 185 -18.55 -15.46 22.29
C ALA A 185 -18.48 -14.46 23.46
N ALA A 186 -17.38 -14.44 24.20
CA ALA A 186 -17.08 -13.44 25.22
C ALA A 186 -16.54 -12.12 24.62
N GLY A 187 -16.27 -12.07 23.31
CA GLY A 187 -15.63 -10.94 22.66
C GLY A 187 -14.14 -10.81 22.94
N ASP A 188 -13.51 -11.85 23.48
CA ASP A 188 -12.09 -11.91 23.76
C ASP A 188 -11.35 -12.42 22.51
N ASP A 189 -10.87 -11.48 21.71
CA ASP A 189 -10.07 -11.79 20.53
C ASP A 189 -8.73 -11.08 20.63
N LEU A 190 -7.72 -11.84 21.01
CA LEU A 190 -6.36 -11.36 21.18
C LEU A 190 -5.50 -11.50 19.92
N ARG A 191 -6.08 -11.96 18.81
CA ARG A 191 -5.33 -12.14 17.57
C ARG A 191 -4.91 -10.80 17.02
N PRO A 192 -3.64 -10.65 16.61
CA PRO A 192 -3.17 -9.42 15.97
C PRO A 192 -3.82 -9.23 14.60
N LEU A 193 -3.94 -7.98 14.16
CA LEU A 193 -4.24 -7.70 12.76
C LEU A 193 -3.09 -8.24 11.90
N HIS A 194 -3.44 -8.78 10.74
CA HIS A 194 -2.50 -9.11 9.68
C HIS A 194 -2.53 -7.99 8.62
N PRO A 195 -1.90 -6.84 8.90
CA PRO A 195 -2.02 -5.69 8.03
C PRO A 195 -1.37 -6.04 6.68
N ARG A 196 -2.13 -5.88 5.61
CA ARG A 196 -1.55 -5.80 4.27
C ARG A 196 -0.88 -4.43 4.16
N ILE A 197 0.33 -4.34 4.65
CA ILE A 197 1.20 -3.20 4.35
C ILE A 197 1.29 -3.19 2.82
N ALA A 198 0.74 -2.15 2.20
CA ALA A 198 0.94 -1.95 0.78
C ALA A 198 2.44 -1.88 0.58
N ALA A 199 2.99 -2.88 -0.11
CA ALA A 199 4.42 -2.91 -0.37
C ALA A 199 4.83 -1.54 -0.91
N PRO A 200 5.81 -0.87 -0.30
CA PRO A 200 6.16 0.50 -0.65
C PRO A 200 6.51 0.55 -2.14
N TRP A 201 5.97 1.55 -2.83
CA TRP A 201 6.34 1.86 -4.19
C TRP A 201 7.40 2.94 -4.16
N MET A 202 8.49 2.71 -4.87
CA MET A 202 9.49 3.74 -5.18
C MET A 202 9.22 4.25 -6.58
N GLY A 203 9.40 5.54 -6.84
CA GLY A 203 9.09 6.10 -8.15
C GLY A 203 10.00 7.26 -8.51
N ALA A 204 10.21 7.40 -9.82
CA ALA A 204 10.84 8.55 -10.44
C ALA A 204 9.86 9.13 -11.48
N ARG A 205 9.90 10.44 -11.64
CA ARG A 205 9.05 11.20 -12.57
C ARG A 205 9.90 12.15 -13.38
N LEU A 206 9.55 12.26 -14.66
CA LEU A 206 9.98 13.34 -15.55
C LEU A 206 8.75 14.14 -15.99
N ALA A 207 8.87 15.45 -15.95
CA ALA A 207 7.96 16.37 -16.61
C ALA A 207 8.67 16.91 -17.88
N PHE A 208 7.90 17.12 -18.92
CA PHE A 208 8.41 17.59 -20.21
C PHE A 208 7.84 18.98 -20.48
N GLU A 209 8.74 19.91 -20.78
CA GLU A 209 8.42 21.26 -21.19
C GLU A 209 9.42 21.67 -22.28
N PRO A 210 9.02 21.72 -23.56
CA PRO A 210 7.67 21.45 -24.12
C PRO A 210 7.27 19.96 -24.10
N PRO A 211 5.96 19.65 -24.34
CA PRO A 211 5.47 18.26 -24.43
C PRO A 211 6.19 17.46 -25.51
N VAL A 212 6.46 16.17 -25.24
CA VAL A 212 7.24 15.28 -26.12
C VAL A 212 6.36 14.30 -26.87
N ALA A 213 6.81 13.84 -28.04
CA ALA A 213 6.17 12.80 -28.81
C ALA A 213 6.47 11.39 -28.23
N ALA A 214 5.68 10.39 -28.62
CA ALA A 214 5.79 9.03 -28.13
C ALA A 214 7.19 8.41 -28.33
N GLU A 215 7.85 8.70 -29.43
CA GLU A 215 9.19 8.19 -29.78
C GLU A 215 10.27 8.66 -28.79
N GLN A 216 10.09 9.85 -28.23
CA GLN A 216 11.03 10.44 -27.26
C GLN A 216 10.90 9.84 -25.87
N LEU A 217 9.76 9.19 -25.55
CA LEU A 217 9.51 8.58 -24.23
C LEU A 217 10.48 7.42 -23.95
N THR A 218 10.88 6.66 -24.98
CA THR A 218 11.84 5.56 -24.83
C THR A 218 13.18 6.07 -24.31
N VAL A 219 13.68 7.17 -24.86
CA VAL A 219 14.93 7.78 -24.40
C VAL A 219 14.80 8.31 -22.97
N ALA A 220 13.62 8.85 -22.63
CA ALA A 220 13.33 9.40 -21.31
C ALA A 220 13.21 8.33 -20.20
N LEU A 221 13.05 7.04 -20.54
CA LEU A 221 13.01 5.96 -19.56
C LEU A 221 14.38 5.68 -18.94
N ALA A 222 15.47 5.87 -19.66
CA ALA A 222 16.82 5.53 -19.20
C ALA A 222 17.21 6.24 -17.89
N PRO A 223 17.09 7.59 -17.76
CA PRO A 223 17.41 8.28 -16.52
C PRO A 223 16.48 7.91 -15.35
N LEU A 224 15.22 7.54 -15.63
CA LEU A 224 14.30 7.07 -14.58
C LEU A 224 14.70 5.68 -14.08
N ALA A 225 15.06 4.77 -14.97
CA ALA A 225 15.52 3.43 -14.64
C ALA A 225 16.84 3.49 -13.84
N GLU A 226 17.78 4.33 -14.25
CA GLU A 226 19.05 4.56 -13.55
C GLU A 226 18.81 5.06 -12.13
N LYS A 227 18.01 6.11 -11.97
CA LYS A 227 17.68 6.67 -10.65
C LYS A 227 17.06 5.63 -9.72
N LEU A 228 16.15 4.80 -10.24
CA LEU A 228 15.49 3.76 -9.45
C LEU A 228 16.47 2.62 -9.12
N ALA A 229 17.31 2.19 -10.06
CA ALA A 229 18.33 1.17 -9.83
C ALA A 229 19.32 1.61 -8.74
N LEU A 230 19.82 2.84 -8.80
CA LEU A 230 20.71 3.40 -7.76
C LEU A 230 20.02 3.44 -6.39
N THR A 231 18.74 3.83 -6.35
CA THR A 231 17.99 3.88 -5.09
C THR A 231 17.74 2.47 -4.53
N LEU A 232 17.46 1.50 -5.38
CA LEU A 232 17.30 0.09 -4.98
C LEU A 232 18.62 -0.49 -4.47
N ALA A 233 19.70 -0.26 -5.20
CA ALA A 233 21.05 -0.73 -4.82
C ALA A 233 21.51 -0.16 -3.47
N GLY A 234 21.31 1.16 -3.24
CA GLY A 234 21.66 1.81 -1.98
C GLY A 234 20.87 1.32 -0.76
N ARG A 235 19.73 0.62 -1.01
CA ARG A 235 18.91 0.00 0.04
C ARG A 235 18.97 -1.52 0.03
N GLU A 236 19.82 -2.10 -0.78
CA GLU A 236 19.95 -3.56 -0.99
C GLU A 236 18.62 -4.23 -1.37
N LEU A 237 17.77 -3.55 -2.14
CA LEU A 237 16.44 -4.02 -2.53
C LEU A 237 16.38 -4.38 -4.02
N ALA A 238 15.47 -5.28 -4.36
CA ALA A 238 15.09 -5.62 -5.72
C ALA A 238 13.57 -5.52 -5.90
N ALA A 239 13.12 -5.12 -7.08
CA ALA A 239 11.73 -4.86 -7.40
C ALA A 239 11.05 -6.10 -7.98
N GLY A 240 9.93 -6.54 -7.39
CA GLY A 240 9.09 -7.61 -7.90
C GLY A 240 7.91 -7.13 -8.76
N LYS A 241 7.71 -5.81 -8.86
CA LYS A 241 6.68 -5.18 -9.69
C LYS A 241 7.22 -3.92 -10.31
N ILE A 242 6.75 -3.61 -11.53
CA ILE A 242 7.05 -2.37 -12.23
C ILE A 242 5.74 -1.77 -12.74
N ALA A 243 5.64 -0.45 -12.74
CA ALA A 243 4.50 0.28 -13.27
C ALA A 243 4.96 1.53 -14.01
N LEU A 244 4.32 1.81 -15.12
CA LEU A 244 4.54 2.99 -15.95
C LEU A 244 3.24 3.78 -16.02
N ALA A 245 3.33 5.10 -15.91
CA ALA A 245 2.21 5.99 -16.10
C ALA A 245 2.63 7.18 -16.98
N LEU A 246 1.75 7.52 -17.90
CA LEU A 246 1.87 8.63 -18.84
C LEU A 246 0.71 9.60 -18.61
N GLU A 247 0.97 10.88 -18.80
CA GLU A 247 -0.04 11.92 -18.83
C GLU A 247 0.18 12.75 -20.09
N SER A 248 -0.85 12.85 -20.92
CA SER A 248 -0.79 13.63 -22.15
C SER A 248 -1.11 15.09 -21.93
N GLU A 249 -0.82 15.92 -22.92
CA GLU A 249 -1.15 17.35 -22.95
C GLU A 249 -2.68 17.58 -22.85
N THR A 250 -3.47 16.64 -23.36
CA THR A 250 -4.94 16.67 -23.27
C THR A 250 -5.49 16.27 -21.90
N GLY A 251 -4.61 15.94 -20.92
CA GLY A 251 -5.00 15.51 -19.57
C GLY A 251 -5.33 14.02 -19.48
N LYS A 252 -5.21 13.27 -20.57
CA LYS A 252 -5.42 11.83 -20.58
C LYS A 252 -4.33 11.12 -19.78
N ARG A 253 -4.72 10.17 -18.93
CA ARG A 253 -3.81 9.38 -18.11
C ARG A 253 -3.86 7.91 -18.49
N MET A 254 -2.72 7.39 -18.90
CA MET A 254 -2.53 5.98 -19.20
C MET A 254 -1.59 5.35 -18.18
N GLN A 255 -1.86 4.13 -17.78
CA GLN A 255 -0.99 3.41 -16.86
C GLN A 255 -1.02 1.91 -17.11
N ALA A 256 0.16 1.28 -17.01
CA ALA A 256 0.30 -0.16 -17.01
C ALA A 256 1.16 -0.60 -15.82
N ALA A 257 0.89 -1.80 -15.30
CA ALA A 257 1.68 -2.40 -14.24
C ALA A 257 1.84 -3.90 -14.51
N ARG A 258 3.04 -4.41 -14.22
CA ARG A 258 3.36 -5.83 -14.41
C ARG A 258 4.05 -6.39 -13.18
N ARG A 259 3.69 -7.62 -12.81
CA ARG A 259 4.47 -8.43 -11.87
C ARG A 259 5.65 -9.04 -12.62
N LEU A 260 6.82 -8.97 -12.03
CA LEU A 260 8.06 -9.50 -12.60
C LEU A 260 8.22 -10.96 -12.18
N ALA A 261 8.65 -11.81 -13.11
CA ALA A 261 8.91 -13.22 -12.82
C ALA A 261 10.06 -13.37 -11.80
N HIS A 262 11.08 -12.54 -11.96
CA HIS A 262 12.21 -12.44 -11.04
C HIS A 262 12.36 -10.99 -10.57
N PRO A 263 12.78 -10.76 -9.30
CA PRO A 263 13.05 -9.41 -8.83
C PRO A 263 14.17 -8.75 -9.63
N LEU A 264 13.97 -7.50 -10.06
CA LEU A 264 14.93 -6.72 -10.83
C LEU A 264 15.53 -5.60 -9.97
N GLY A 265 16.82 -5.31 -10.19
CA GLY A 265 17.52 -4.25 -9.45
C GLY A 265 18.52 -3.48 -10.29
N THR A 266 18.88 -3.95 -11.49
CA THR A 266 19.84 -3.29 -12.38
C THR A 266 19.14 -2.30 -13.32
N THR A 267 19.86 -1.26 -13.75
CA THR A 267 19.37 -0.25 -14.67
C THR A 267 18.85 -0.88 -15.96
N ARG A 268 19.64 -1.77 -16.56
CA ARG A 268 19.30 -2.42 -17.82
C ARG A 268 18.01 -3.25 -17.71
N ALA A 269 17.90 -4.07 -16.67
CA ALA A 269 16.74 -4.93 -16.47
C ALA A 269 15.46 -4.12 -16.20
N LEU A 270 15.56 -3.00 -15.46
CA LEU A 270 14.43 -2.08 -15.24
C LEU A 270 14.06 -1.33 -16.52
N LEU A 271 15.04 -0.91 -17.32
CA LEU A 271 14.82 -0.25 -18.60
C LEU A 271 14.10 -1.18 -19.57
N ASP A 272 14.63 -2.39 -19.79
CA ASP A 272 14.02 -3.40 -20.66
C ASP A 272 12.57 -3.75 -20.24
N ALA A 273 12.30 -3.78 -18.94
CA ALA A 273 10.95 -4.04 -18.43
C ALA A 273 10.02 -2.82 -18.63
N ALA A 274 10.54 -1.60 -18.48
CA ALA A 274 9.80 -0.36 -18.69
C ALA A 274 9.47 -0.13 -20.16
N GLU A 275 10.41 -0.41 -21.07
CA GLU A 275 10.20 -0.33 -22.53
C GLU A 275 9.08 -1.27 -22.99
N ARG A 276 9.07 -2.51 -22.50
CA ARG A 276 7.96 -3.44 -22.79
C ARG A 276 6.61 -2.94 -22.30
N LEU A 277 6.56 -2.26 -21.15
CA LEU A 277 5.33 -1.61 -20.68
C LEU A 277 4.95 -0.43 -21.54
N LEU A 278 5.91 0.37 -21.98
CA LEU A 278 5.68 1.53 -22.85
C LEU A 278 5.09 1.08 -24.19
N VAL A 279 5.69 0.08 -24.82
CA VAL A 279 5.17 -0.51 -26.05
C VAL A 279 3.73 -0.99 -25.87
N GLY A 280 3.45 -1.72 -24.78
CA GLY A 280 2.08 -2.19 -24.49
C GLY A 280 1.08 -1.06 -24.20
N LEU A 281 1.52 0.09 -23.66
CA LEU A 281 0.66 1.25 -23.42
C LEU A 281 0.36 2.04 -24.71
N LEU A 282 1.30 2.04 -25.66
CA LEU A 282 1.20 2.79 -26.91
C LEU A 282 0.69 1.94 -28.08
N ALA A 283 0.66 0.60 -27.91
CA ALA A 283 0.16 -0.30 -28.96
C ALA A 283 -1.36 -0.13 -29.15
N PRO A 284 -1.84 -0.05 -30.38
CA PRO A 284 -3.26 -0.13 -30.67
C PRO A 284 -3.80 -1.53 -30.27
N VAL A 285 -4.99 -1.55 -29.67
CA VAL A 285 -5.65 -2.78 -29.14
C VAL A 285 -5.93 -3.85 -30.20
N ALA A 286 -5.73 -3.58 -31.48
CA ALA A 286 -6.12 -4.43 -32.58
C ALA A 286 -5.28 -5.70 -32.81
N ASP A 287 -4.11 -5.84 -32.18
CA ASP A 287 -3.11 -6.88 -32.53
C ASP A 287 -2.72 -7.83 -31.38
N MET A 288 -3.61 -8.11 -30.45
CA MET A 288 -3.29 -9.12 -29.43
C MET A 288 -4.03 -10.44 -29.71
N PRO A 289 -3.32 -11.53 -30.05
CA PRO A 289 -3.92 -12.87 -30.06
C PRO A 289 -4.26 -13.30 -28.65
N ASP A 290 -5.45 -13.88 -28.50
CA ASP A 290 -6.06 -14.55 -27.34
C ASP A 290 -5.19 -14.67 -26.08
N MET A 291 -5.28 -13.71 -25.19
CA MET A 291 -4.89 -13.87 -23.79
C MET A 291 -6.13 -13.94 -22.91
N PRO A 292 -6.15 -14.86 -21.92
CA PRO A 292 -7.29 -14.99 -21.02
C PRO A 292 -7.54 -13.65 -20.29
N ALA A 293 -8.79 -13.22 -20.30
CA ALA A 293 -9.27 -11.93 -19.80
C ALA A 293 -8.75 -11.64 -18.38
N ALA A 294 -7.84 -10.69 -18.29
CA ALA A 294 -7.55 -10.02 -17.03
C ALA A 294 -8.79 -9.20 -16.62
N PRO A 295 -9.10 -9.09 -15.30
CA PRO A 295 -10.29 -8.37 -14.84
C PRO A 295 -10.27 -6.94 -15.38
N ALA A 296 -11.37 -6.53 -15.98
CA ALA A 296 -11.62 -5.29 -16.70
C ALA A 296 -10.82 -4.09 -16.15
N ALA A 297 -9.83 -3.66 -16.92
CA ALA A 297 -9.24 -2.34 -16.75
C ALA A 297 -10.28 -1.30 -17.18
N PRO A 298 -10.41 -0.16 -16.45
CA PRO A 298 -11.30 0.92 -16.88
C PRO A 298 -10.85 1.42 -18.24
N ASP A 299 -11.83 1.81 -19.08
CA ASP A 299 -11.72 2.34 -20.43
C ASP A 299 -10.34 2.94 -20.74
N VAL A 300 -9.53 2.19 -21.46
CA VAL A 300 -8.26 2.69 -22.00
C VAL A 300 -8.56 3.26 -23.36
N ASP A 301 -8.87 4.56 -23.42
CA ASP A 301 -8.92 5.29 -24.67
C ASP A 301 -7.55 5.17 -25.35
N LEU A 302 -7.53 4.75 -26.59
CA LEU A 302 -6.32 4.64 -27.43
C LEU A 302 -5.65 6.01 -27.60
N PRO A 303 -4.30 6.08 -27.66
CA PRO A 303 -3.62 7.33 -27.99
C PRO A 303 -4.02 7.81 -29.38
N ALA A 304 -4.43 9.06 -29.49
CA ALA A 304 -4.68 9.68 -30.79
C ALA A 304 -3.35 9.84 -31.56
N ALA A 305 -3.38 9.68 -32.85
CA ALA A 305 -2.20 9.91 -33.70
C ALA A 305 -1.70 11.35 -33.47
N GLY A 306 -0.44 11.50 -33.08
CA GLY A 306 0.18 12.80 -32.76
C GLY A 306 0.00 13.28 -31.30
N GLU A 307 -0.49 12.46 -30.39
CA GLU A 307 -0.62 12.80 -28.98
C GLU A 307 0.75 13.09 -28.36
N ARG A 308 0.83 14.19 -27.59
CA ARG A 308 2.03 14.62 -26.90
C ARG A 308 1.91 14.40 -25.42
N TYR A 309 3.02 14.14 -24.74
CA TYR A 309 3.07 13.76 -23.33
C TYR A 309 3.78 14.82 -22.50
N ILE A 310 3.20 15.15 -21.36
CA ILE A 310 3.74 16.14 -20.40
C ILE A 310 4.39 15.47 -19.19
N THR A 311 4.08 14.20 -18.93
CA THR A 311 4.63 13.48 -17.75
C THR A 311 4.85 12.01 -18.07
N LEU A 312 6.02 11.53 -17.64
CA LEU A 312 6.37 10.12 -17.60
C LEU A 312 6.75 9.76 -16.17
N ARG A 313 6.11 8.73 -15.60
CA ARG A 313 6.40 8.23 -14.26
C ARG A 313 6.67 6.74 -14.29
N LEU A 314 7.85 6.35 -13.83
CA LEU A 314 8.25 4.97 -13.62
C LEU A 314 8.20 4.66 -12.12
N ARG A 315 7.58 3.53 -11.74
CA ARG A 315 7.46 3.09 -10.35
C ARG A 315 7.83 1.62 -10.23
N VAL A 316 8.46 1.27 -9.12
CA VAL A 316 8.81 -0.10 -8.76
C VAL A 316 8.24 -0.45 -7.39
N GLY A 317 7.78 -1.68 -7.23
CA GLY A 317 7.15 -2.15 -5.99
C GLY A 317 7.37 -3.64 -5.78
N GLY A 318 6.74 -4.20 -4.73
CA GLY A 318 7.00 -5.59 -4.34
C GLY A 318 8.46 -5.77 -3.96
N LEU A 319 9.00 -4.78 -3.21
CA LEU A 319 10.40 -4.71 -2.85
C LEU A 319 10.79 -5.88 -1.95
N ARG A 320 11.91 -6.51 -2.26
CA ARG A 320 12.49 -7.64 -1.51
C ARG A 320 13.97 -7.39 -1.33
N GLN A 321 14.59 -8.02 -0.35
CA GLN A 321 16.05 -8.00 -0.23
C GLN A 321 16.68 -8.60 -1.49
N ALA A 322 17.72 -7.94 -1.98
CA ALA A 322 18.48 -8.39 -3.13
C ALA A 322 19.28 -9.65 -2.79
N THR A 323 19.30 -10.59 -3.72
CA THR A 323 20.15 -11.77 -3.58
C THR A 323 21.63 -11.41 -3.67
N ALA A 324 22.52 -12.28 -3.17
CA ALA A 324 23.97 -12.06 -3.26
C ALA A 324 24.44 -11.90 -4.72
N GLU A 325 23.80 -12.60 -5.65
CA GLU A 325 24.08 -12.51 -7.09
C GLU A 325 23.71 -11.13 -7.65
N GLN A 326 22.55 -10.59 -7.28
CA GLN A 326 22.11 -9.24 -7.67
C GLN A 326 23.06 -8.17 -7.13
N ARG A 327 23.56 -8.33 -5.91
CA ARG A 327 24.55 -7.40 -5.32
C ARG A 327 25.87 -7.41 -6.10
N ARG A 328 26.34 -8.56 -6.57
CA ARG A 328 27.52 -8.66 -7.42
C ARG A 328 27.32 -7.99 -8.78
N LEU A 329 26.13 -8.16 -9.39
CA LEU A 329 25.79 -7.51 -10.66
C LEU A 329 25.76 -5.99 -10.52
N TRP A 330 25.18 -5.46 -9.44
CA TRP A 330 25.19 -4.01 -9.16
C TRP A 330 26.60 -3.45 -9.00
N ALA A 331 27.45 -4.12 -8.24
CA ALA A 331 28.83 -3.67 -8.07
C ALA A 331 29.58 -3.63 -9.41
N ALA A 332 29.40 -4.64 -10.26
CA ALA A 332 29.99 -4.68 -11.59
C ALA A 332 29.42 -3.60 -12.53
N GLU A 333 28.11 -3.32 -12.44
CA GLU A 333 27.45 -2.27 -13.24
C GLU A 333 27.90 -0.87 -12.80
N GLN A 334 28.00 -0.63 -11.49
CA GLN A 334 28.50 0.64 -10.95
C GLN A 334 29.97 0.90 -11.35
N GLN A 335 30.79 -0.14 -11.35
CA GLN A 335 32.18 -0.03 -11.80
C GLN A 335 32.26 0.30 -13.29
N ARG A 336 31.44 -0.36 -14.14
CA ARG A 336 31.36 -0.07 -15.58
C ARG A 336 30.86 1.34 -15.84
N ALA A 337 29.77 1.76 -15.21
CA ALA A 337 29.22 3.10 -15.36
C ALA A 337 30.21 4.18 -14.87
N GLY A 338 30.96 3.91 -13.82
CA GLY A 338 32.05 4.76 -13.35
C GLY A 338 33.18 4.88 -14.37
N ALA A 339 33.61 3.76 -14.97
CA ALA A 339 34.65 3.74 -15.99
C ALA A 339 34.20 4.48 -17.27
N GLU A 340 32.99 4.22 -17.75
CA GLU A 340 32.42 4.92 -18.92
C GLU A 340 32.25 6.42 -18.69
N ARG A 341 31.90 6.83 -17.46
CA ARG A 341 31.80 8.25 -17.11
C ARG A 341 33.15 8.93 -17.11
N VAL A 342 34.18 8.27 -16.57
CA VAL A 342 35.56 8.77 -16.60
C VAL A 342 36.06 8.86 -18.03
N GLU A 343 35.77 7.87 -18.87
CA GLU A 343 36.19 7.86 -20.26
C GLU A 343 35.48 8.96 -21.08
N ARG A 344 34.16 9.15 -20.88
CA ARG A 344 33.41 10.26 -21.51
C ARG A 344 33.93 11.62 -21.06
N LEU A 345 34.25 11.78 -19.77
CA LEU A 345 34.83 13.01 -19.26
C LEU A 345 36.24 13.25 -19.87
N ALA A 346 37.06 12.22 -19.95
CA ALA A 346 38.37 12.30 -20.56
C ALA A 346 38.31 12.63 -22.07
N ALA A 347 37.33 12.06 -22.78
CA ALA A 347 37.08 12.40 -24.18
C ALA A 347 36.60 13.84 -24.35
N ALA A 348 35.66 14.30 -23.51
CA ALA A 348 35.18 15.68 -23.52
C ALA A 348 36.31 16.68 -23.20
N LEU A 349 37.17 16.35 -22.24
CA LEU A 349 38.35 17.16 -21.89
C LEU A 349 39.35 17.24 -23.02
N ARG A 350 39.61 16.12 -23.71
CA ARG A 350 40.49 16.11 -24.91
C ARG A 350 39.92 16.97 -26.04
N ALA A 351 38.63 16.83 -26.32
CA ALA A 351 37.95 17.63 -27.33
C ALA A 351 37.98 19.14 -27.01
N PHE A 352 37.79 19.48 -25.75
CA PHE A 352 37.85 20.87 -25.27
C PHE A 352 39.29 21.44 -25.36
N GLN A 353 40.31 20.65 -24.99
CA GLN A 353 41.71 21.02 -25.10
C GLN A 353 42.15 21.25 -26.56
N ALA A 354 41.52 20.56 -27.51
CA ALA A 354 41.72 20.77 -28.93
C ALA A 354 40.98 22.00 -29.48
N SER A 355 40.13 22.63 -28.66
CA SER A 355 39.36 23.82 -29.07
C SER A 355 40.16 25.10 -28.79
N LYS A 356 39.74 26.22 -29.44
CA LYS A 356 40.35 27.56 -29.24
C LYS A 356 40.15 28.12 -27.80
N HIS A 357 39.44 27.43 -26.94
CA HIS A 357 39.12 27.87 -25.60
C HIS A 357 39.79 27.02 -24.51
N ALA A 358 40.87 26.32 -24.85
CA ALA A 358 41.60 25.43 -23.91
C ALA A 358 42.03 26.15 -22.59
N ASP A 359 42.39 27.43 -22.70
CA ASP A 359 42.86 28.25 -21.57
C ASP A 359 41.74 28.60 -20.57
N ALA A 360 40.48 28.38 -20.94
CA ALA A 360 39.34 28.62 -20.02
C ALA A 360 39.06 27.43 -19.07
N LEU A 361 39.81 26.35 -19.16
CA LEU A 361 39.67 25.19 -18.27
C LEU A 361 40.37 25.43 -16.95
N LEU A 362 39.59 25.58 -15.92
CA LEU A 362 40.08 25.68 -14.54
C LEU A 362 39.89 24.36 -13.79
N ARG A 363 40.87 24.00 -12.98
CA ARG A 363 40.79 22.85 -12.09
C ARG A 363 40.39 23.31 -10.69
N ALA A 364 39.41 22.67 -10.09
CA ALA A 364 39.12 22.88 -8.69
C ALA A 364 40.12 22.09 -7.84
N GLU A 365 40.90 22.79 -7.05
CA GLU A 365 41.84 22.19 -6.10
C GLU A 365 41.33 22.39 -4.68
N ALA A 366 41.40 21.36 -3.85
CA ALA A 366 41.03 21.48 -2.45
C ALA A 366 41.94 22.45 -1.76
N HIS A 367 41.42 23.53 -1.16
CA HIS A 367 42.18 24.57 -0.50
C HIS A 367 42.00 24.54 1.01
N ALA A 368 40.74 24.53 1.45
CA ALA A 368 40.39 24.47 2.88
C ALA A 368 39.23 23.47 3.05
N PRO A 369 39.56 22.14 3.11
CA PRO A 369 38.53 21.08 3.13
C PRO A 369 37.57 21.19 4.30
N ASP A 370 37.99 21.81 5.41
CA ASP A 370 37.21 21.98 6.64
C ASP A 370 36.47 23.32 6.73
N ALA A 371 36.53 24.16 5.70
CA ALA A 371 35.82 25.44 5.67
C ALA A 371 34.30 25.25 5.73
N VAL A 372 33.63 26.17 6.44
CA VAL A 372 32.16 26.12 6.62
C VAL A 372 31.43 26.36 5.31
N LEU A 373 31.93 27.30 4.50
CA LEU A 373 31.33 27.65 3.21
C LEU A 373 31.87 26.77 2.09
N PRO A 374 31.02 26.18 1.23
CA PRO A 374 31.46 25.30 0.14
C PRO A 374 32.43 25.96 -0.83
N GLU A 375 32.27 27.24 -1.12
CA GLU A 375 33.12 28.04 -2.00
C GLU A 375 34.55 28.22 -1.47
N GLU A 376 34.76 28.19 -0.18
CA GLU A 376 36.07 28.32 0.46
C GLU A 376 36.86 27.00 0.43
N ARG A 377 36.18 25.88 0.16
CA ARG A 377 36.80 24.54 0.15
C ARG A 377 37.64 24.29 -1.09
N TYR A 378 37.41 25.05 -2.15
CA TYR A 378 38.08 24.83 -3.44
C TYR A 378 38.62 26.13 -4.02
N ARG A 379 39.80 26.05 -4.57
CA ARG A 379 40.41 27.12 -5.37
C ARG A 379 40.43 26.68 -6.83
N LEU A 380 40.04 27.59 -7.72
CA LEU A 380 40.16 27.38 -9.14
C LEU A 380 41.57 27.74 -9.61
N ALA A 381 42.29 26.76 -10.10
CA ALA A 381 43.65 26.93 -10.66
C ALA A 381 43.65 26.62 -12.14
N PRO A 382 44.42 27.33 -12.96
CA PRO A 382 44.62 26.94 -14.35
C PRO A 382 45.20 25.54 -14.45
N ARG A 383 44.69 24.72 -15.35
CA ARG A 383 45.20 23.37 -15.54
C ARG A 383 46.53 23.46 -16.23
N SER A 384 47.64 23.14 -15.53
CA SER A 384 48.94 22.99 -16.15
C SER A 384 48.89 21.94 -17.27
N PRO A 385 49.58 22.16 -18.40
CA PRO A 385 49.54 21.31 -19.59
C PRO A 385 49.96 19.86 -19.31
#